data_5db459229b014ef30a3eb61ab46fe455
#
_entry.id   5db459229b014ef30a3eb61ab46fe455
#
_cell.length_a   1.000
_cell.length_b   1.000
_cell.length_c   1.000
_cell.angle_alpha   90.00
_cell.angle_beta   90.00
_cell.angle_gamma   90.00
#
_symmetry.space_group_name_H-M   'P 1'
#
loop_
_entity.id
_entity.type
_entity.pdbx_description
1 polymer ?
#
loop_
_entity_poly.entity_id
_entity_poly.type
_entity_poly.pdbx_seq_one_letter_code
_entity_poly.pdbx_strand_id
1 'polypeptide(L)'
;MNESKILNDISEIKTLMNRSSKFLSLSGFSGILAGIYAIAGAYIAYIKVEDYKTHSFRYSKVLEMELFFIAIAVLVLSVSTALLLSYLKAKKNNEKIFGKGSRNFSFALLTPLIIGGIFILLLIRLKIFVIIAPTTLIFYGLALLFASKYTLGSIKYLGFAEVLLGLLAMYFIGHGLLFWVIGFGFFHIIYGTLMIFEMKNREKVNE
;
A
#
# COMPACT_ATOMS: atom_id res chain seq x y z
N MET A 1 -4.53 -30.38 39.65
CA MET A 1 -4.01 -29.73 38.44
C MET A 1 -4.40 -28.25 38.55
N ASN A 2 -3.45 -27.32 38.50
CA ASN A 2 -3.69 -25.92 38.91
C ASN A 2 -4.44 -25.20 37.79
N GLU A 3 -5.68 -24.77 38.03
CA GLU A 3 -6.58 -24.12 37.05
C GLU A 3 -5.96 -22.87 36.42
N SER A 4 -5.17 -22.12 37.21
CA SER A 4 -4.42 -20.95 36.72
C SER A 4 -3.34 -21.32 35.71
N LYS A 5 -2.71 -22.49 35.83
CA LYS A 5 -1.69 -22.99 34.89
C LYS A 5 -2.33 -23.35 33.55
N ILE A 6 -3.49 -24.01 33.59
CA ILE A 6 -4.25 -24.39 32.39
C ILE A 6 -4.71 -23.13 31.62
N LEU A 7 -5.22 -22.12 32.33
CA LEU A 7 -5.63 -20.85 31.71
C LEU A 7 -4.46 -20.13 31.07
N ASN A 8 -3.29 -20.14 31.69
CA ASN A 8 -2.07 -19.56 31.12
C ASN A 8 -1.62 -20.33 29.86
N ASP A 9 -1.61 -21.67 29.91
CA ASP A 9 -1.23 -22.52 28.76
C ASP A 9 -2.19 -22.27 27.56
N ILE A 10 -3.50 -22.20 27.82
CA ILE A 10 -4.51 -21.89 26.79
C ILE A 10 -4.28 -20.47 26.21
N SER A 11 -3.96 -19.48 27.05
CA SER A 11 -3.67 -18.11 26.62
C SER A 11 -2.42 -18.05 25.73
N GLU A 12 -1.38 -18.79 26.10
CA GLU A 12 -0.14 -18.91 25.33
C GLU A 12 -0.38 -19.58 23.97
N ILE A 13 -1.09 -20.71 23.96
CA ILE A 13 -1.49 -21.41 22.73
C ILE A 13 -2.28 -20.47 21.81
N LYS A 14 -3.25 -19.72 22.35
CA LYS A 14 -4.06 -18.77 21.58
C LYS A 14 -3.19 -17.64 21.00
N THR A 15 -2.22 -17.17 21.75
CA THR A 15 -1.27 -16.14 21.31
C THR A 15 -0.37 -16.65 20.19
N LEU A 16 0.16 -17.88 20.34
CA LEU A 16 0.97 -18.55 19.32
C LEU A 16 0.16 -18.81 18.03
N MET A 17 -1.08 -19.27 18.16
CA MET A 17 -1.98 -19.47 17.02
C MET A 17 -2.27 -18.15 16.29
N ASN A 18 -2.52 -17.06 17.01
CA ASN A 18 -2.76 -15.74 16.45
C ASN A 18 -1.51 -15.20 15.72
N ARG A 19 -0.32 -15.38 16.27
CA ARG A 19 0.94 -15.02 15.62
C ARG A 19 1.17 -15.84 14.35
N SER A 20 0.94 -17.16 14.40
CA SER A 20 1.09 -18.08 13.26
C SER A 20 0.14 -17.78 12.10
N SER A 21 -1.01 -17.15 12.37
CA SER A 21 -2.00 -16.78 11.35
C SER A 21 -1.73 -15.42 10.68
N LYS A 22 -0.77 -14.63 11.19
CA LYS A 22 -0.48 -13.28 10.71
C LYS A 22 0.82 -13.23 9.92
N PHE A 23 0.83 -12.38 8.88
CA PHE A 23 2.02 -12.07 8.12
C PHE A 23 2.83 -11.00 8.85
N LEU A 24 4.03 -11.35 9.32
CA LEU A 24 4.86 -10.51 10.19
C LEU A 24 5.98 -9.78 9.44
N SER A 25 6.32 -10.22 8.24
CA SER A 25 7.54 -9.81 7.54
C SER A 25 7.41 -8.53 6.71
N LEU A 26 6.35 -7.74 6.89
CA LEU A 26 6.27 -6.40 6.27
C LEU A 26 7.44 -5.52 6.72
N SER A 27 8.09 -4.85 5.75
CA SER A 27 9.23 -3.97 6.01
C SER A 27 8.80 -2.50 5.97
N GLY A 28 9.08 -1.74 7.04
CA GLY A 28 8.81 -0.30 7.04
C GLY A 28 9.63 0.46 5.99
N PHE A 29 10.85 -0.01 5.68
CA PHE A 29 11.67 0.57 4.61
C PHE A 29 11.02 0.48 3.23
N SER A 30 10.26 -0.60 2.95
CA SER A 30 9.54 -0.71 1.68
C SER A 30 8.47 0.37 1.51
N GLY A 31 7.80 0.76 2.61
CA GLY A 31 6.85 1.86 2.61
C GLY A 31 7.52 3.21 2.29
N ILE A 32 8.67 3.48 2.92
CA ILE A 32 9.44 4.72 2.66
C ILE A 32 9.87 4.79 1.19
N LEU A 33 10.44 3.70 0.65
CA LEU A 33 10.90 3.66 -0.74
C LEU A 33 9.73 3.78 -1.73
N ALA A 34 8.60 3.11 -1.47
CA ALA A 34 7.40 3.25 -2.28
C ALA A 34 6.91 4.71 -2.30
N GLY A 35 6.93 5.39 -1.15
CA GLY A 35 6.59 6.81 -1.06
C GLY A 35 7.53 7.71 -1.88
N ILE A 36 8.84 7.45 -1.83
CA ILE A 36 9.83 8.19 -2.63
C ILE A 36 9.59 7.98 -4.14
N TYR A 37 9.35 6.72 -4.58
CA TYR A 37 9.04 6.43 -5.98
C TYR A 37 7.74 7.11 -6.43
N ALA A 38 6.73 7.14 -5.56
CA ALA A 38 5.48 7.82 -5.86
C ALA A 38 5.67 9.33 -6.04
N ILE A 39 6.41 10.00 -5.15
CA ILE A 39 6.70 11.43 -5.27
C ILE A 39 7.48 11.72 -6.55
N ALA A 40 8.53 10.94 -6.84
CA ALA A 40 9.33 11.11 -8.05
C ALA A 40 8.49 10.90 -9.32
N GLY A 41 7.69 9.84 -9.36
CA GLY A 41 6.80 9.55 -10.49
C GLY A 41 5.75 10.64 -10.71
N ALA A 42 5.15 11.15 -9.63
CA ALA A 42 4.18 12.23 -9.71
C ALA A 42 4.81 13.56 -10.16
N TYR A 43 6.03 13.84 -9.75
CA TYR A 43 6.78 15.02 -10.22
C TYR A 43 7.03 14.95 -11.73
N ILE A 44 7.47 13.78 -12.22
CA ILE A 44 7.66 13.57 -13.67
C ILE A 44 6.32 13.71 -14.41
N ALA A 45 5.24 13.12 -13.87
CA ALA A 45 3.90 13.24 -14.45
C ALA A 45 3.43 14.69 -14.49
N TYR A 46 3.68 15.47 -13.44
CA TYR A 46 3.35 16.89 -13.37
C TYR A 46 4.04 17.69 -14.48
N ILE A 47 5.35 17.49 -14.66
CA ILE A 47 6.12 18.16 -15.73
C ILE A 47 5.53 17.83 -17.10
N LYS A 48 5.21 16.55 -17.35
CA LYS A 48 4.61 16.12 -18.61
C LYS A 48 3.25 16.76 -18.87
N VAL A 49 2.40 16.80 -17.87
CA VAL A 49 1.07 17.45 -17.98
C VAL A 49 1.20 18.93 -18.24
N GLU A 50 2.15 19.62 -17.59
CA GLU A 50 2.34 21.07 -17.74
C GLU A 50 2.92 21.41 -19.12
N ASP A 51 3.88 20.63 -19.61
CA ASP A 51 4.45 20.77 -20.95
C ASP A 51 3.37 20.64 -22.03
N TYR A 52 2.46 19.65 -21.89
CA TYR A 52 1.34 19.48 -22.84
C TYR A 52 0.31 20.61 -22.77
N LYS A 53 0.05 21.18 -21.59
CA LYS A 53 -0.83 22.36 -21.47
C LYS A 53 -0.26 23.58 -22.18
N THR A 54 1.05 23.73 -22.12
CA THR A 54 1.75 24.91 -22.65
C THR A 54 1.94 24.84 -24.17
N HIS A 55 2.25 23.65 -24.71
CA HIS A 55 2.65 23.48 -26.12
C HIS A 55 1.60 22.79 -27.01
N SER A 56 0.61 22.14 -26.44
CA SER A 56 -0.37 21.36 -27.20
C SER A 56 -1.76 21.48 -26.59
N PHE A 57 -2.63 22.26 -27.22
CA PHE A 57 -4.04 22.44 -26.82
C PHE A 57 -4.90 21.16 -26.91
N ARG A 58 -4.34 20.01 -27.23
CA ARG A 58 -5.04 18.73 -27.37
C ARG A 58 -4.44 17.66 -26.48
N TYR A 59 -5.29 17.03 -25.67
CA TYR A 59 -5.00 15.77 -24.99
C TYR A 59 -4.51 14.74 -26.02
N SER A 60 -3.21 14.43 -25.99
CA SER A 60 -2.58 13.55 -26.96
C SER A 60 -2.58 12.12 -26.41
N LYS A 61 -2.79 11.12 -27.27
CA LYS A 61 -2.56 9.71 -26.93
C LYS A 61 -1.15 9.47 -26.37
N VAL A 62 -0.19 10.28 -26.77
CA VAL A 62 1.19 10.21 -26.28
C VAL A 62 1.25 10.53 -24.79
N LEU A 63 0.58 11.58 -24.31
CA LEU A 63 0.53 11.92 -22.88
C LEU A 63 -0.16 10.80 -22.09
N GLU A 64 -1.28 10.25 -22.58
CA GLU A 64 -1.96 9.13 -21.94
C GLU A 64 -1.01 7.94 -21.75
N MET A 65 -0.25 7.58 -22.78
CA MET A 65 0.74 6.50 -22.74
C MET A 65 1.90 6.81 -21.81
N GLU A 66 2.45 8.04 -21.83
CA GLU A 66 3.53 8.45 -20.93
C GLU A 66 3.09 8.35 -19.46
N LEU A 67 1.92 8.90 -19.11
CA LEU A 67 1.37 8.82 -17.76
C LEU A 67 1.12 7.36 -17.33
N PHE A 68 0.61 6.53 -18.23
CA PHE A 68 0.41 5.10 -17.98
C PHE A 68 1.74 4.39 -17.68
N PHE A 69 2.78 4.63 -18.49
CA PHE A 69 4.09 4.03 -18.25
C PHE A 69 4.75 4.52 -16.97
N ILE A 70 4.61 5.80 -16.61
CA ILE A 70 5.08 6.32 -15.33
C ILE A 70 4.38 5.59 -14.17
N ALA A 71 3.06 5.46 -14.23
CA ALA A 71 2.28 4.77 -13.19
C ALA A 71 2.68 3.29 -13.05
N ILE A 72 2.86 2.57 -14.17
CA ILE A 72 3.33 1.18 -14.17
C ILE A 72 4.75 1.07 -13.61
N ALA A 73 5.67 1.98 -13.98
CA ALA A 73 7.03 1.99 -13.47
C ALA A 73 7.05 2.17 -11.94
N VAL A 74 6.31 3.14 -11.41
CA VAL A 74 6.17 3.36 -9.96
C VAL A 74 5.59 2.12 -9.28
N LEU A 75 4.55 1.52 -9.84
CA LEU A 75 3.92 0.31 -9.30
C LEU A 75 4.90 -0.86 -9.26
N VAL A 76 5.59 -1.15 -10.37
CA VAL A 76 6.55 -2.27 -10.48
C VAL A 76 7.72 -2.08 -9.51
N LEU A 77 8.30 -0.87 -9.44
CA LEU A 77 9.38 -0.56 -8.51
C LEU A 77 8.93 -0.74 -7.05
N SER A 78 7.77 -0.21 -6.69
CA SER A 78 7.23 -0.28 -5.33
C SER A 78 6.93 -1.72 -4.92
N VAL A 79 6.27 -2.50 -5.78
CA VAL A 79 5.91 -3.90 -5.50
C VAL A 79 7.18 -4.76 -5.44
N SER A 80 8.11 -4.62 -6.39
CA SER A 80 9.36 -5.38 -6.42
C SER A 80 10.20 -5.11 -5.16
N THR A 81 10.32 -3.85 -4.76
CA THR A 81 11.03 -3.45 -3.54
C THR A 81 10.33 -4.01 -2.29
N ALA A 82 8.99 -3.93 -2.22
CA ALA A 82 8.23 -4.46 -1.10
C ALA A 82 8.39 -5.98 -0.96
N LEU A 83 8.32 -6.71 -2.05
CA LEU A 83 8.53 -8.17 -2.07
C LEU A 83 9.95 -8.54 -1.67
N LEU A 84 10.95 -7.86 -2.23
CA LEU A 84 12.36 -8.11 -1.93
C LEU A 84 12.69 -7.87 -0.45
N LEU A 85 12.31 -6.71 0.08
CA LEU A 85 12.59 -6.37 1.48
C LEU A 85 11.79 -7.24 2.47
N SER A 86 10.56 -7.61 2.13
CA SER A 86 9.77 -8.55 2.93
C SER A 86 10.40 -9.96 2.91
N TYR A 87 10.90 -10.40 1.76
CA TYR A 87 11.62 -11.68 1.62
C TYR A 87 12.90 -11.69 2.47
N LEU A 88 13.74 -10.64 2.36
CA LEU A 88 14.99 -10.54 3.11
C LEU A 88 14.74 -10.51 4.62
N LYS A 89 13.70 -9.80 5.07
CA LYS A 89 13.29 -9.75 6.46
C LYS A 89 12.80 -11.11 6.98
N ALA A 90 11.95 -11.80 6.21
CA ALA A 90 11.45 -13.13 6.56
C ALA A 90 12.62 -14.13 6.68
N LYS A 91 13.58 -14.09 5.75
CA LYS A 91 14.79 -14.93 5.79
C LYS A 91 15.64 -14.64 7.04
N LYS A 92 15.83 -13.35 7.39
CA LYS A 92 16.60 -12.95 8.58
C LYS A 92 15.95 -13.47 9.87
N ASN A 93 14.63 -13.46 9.93
CA ASN A 93 13.86 -13.86 11.13
C ASN A 93 13.50 -15.35 11.15
N ASN A 94 13.97 -16.17 10.21
CA ASN A 94 13.59 -17.57 10.04
C ASN A 94 12.05 -17.78 9.96
N GLU A 95 11.33 -16.81 9.41
CA GLU A 95 9.88 -16.89 9.23
C GLU A 95 9.53 -17.58 7.91
N LYS A 96 8.43 -18.36 7.93
CA LYS A 96 7.91 -19.02 6.72
C LYS A 96 7.30 -17.96 5.78
N ILE A 97 7.94 -17.74 4.62
CA ILE A 97 7.50 -16.78 3.59
C ILE A 97 6.15 -17.20 3.00
N PHE A 98 5.98 -18.49 2.72
CA PHE A 98 4.75 -19.06 2.17
C PHE A 98 3.97 -19.81 3.27
N GLY A 99 3.39 -19.03 4.20
CA GLY A 99 2.52 -19.53 5.24
C GLY A 99 1.04 -19.22 4.98
N LYS A 100 0.15 -19.78 5.82
CA LYS A 100 -1.29 -19.48 5.77
C LYS A 100 -1.56 -17.97 5.93
N GLY A 101 -0.81 -17.30 6.82
CA GLY A 101 -0.92 -15.84 7.04
C GLY A 101 -0.54 -15.03 5.80
N SER A 102 0.58 -15.34 5.14
CA SER A 102 1.02 -14.67 3.92
C SER A 102 0.00 -14.85 2.78
N ARG A 103 -0.51 -16.06 2.58
CA ARG A 103 -1.51 -16.35 1.55
C ARG A 103 -2.81 -15.57 1.78
N ASN A 104 -3.31 -15.56 3.02
CA ASN A 104 -4.53 -14.84 3.36
C ASN A 104 -4.34 -13.32 3.23
N PHE A 105 -3.18 -12.80 3.65
CA PHE A 105 -2.82 -11.40 3.45
C PHE A 105 -2.80 -11.03 1.97
N SER A 106 -2.10 -11.81 1.15
CA SER A 106 -2.01 -11.57 -0.30
C SER A 106 -3.38 -11.64 -0.97
N PHE A 107 -4.20 -12.63 -0.64
CA PHE A 107 -5.56 -12.73 -1.20
C PHE A 107 -6.43 -11.54 -0.81
N ALA A 108 -6.41 -11.14 0.46
CA ALA A 108 -7.16 -9.99 0.94
C ALA A 108 -6.71 -8.67 0.31
N LEU A 109 -5.39 -8.51 0.07
CA LEU A 109 -4.81 -7.32 -0.58
C LEU A 109 -5.14 -7.29 -2.08
N LEU A 110 -4.91 -8.40 -2.78
CA LEU A 110 -5.03 -8.45 -4.23
C LEU A 110 -6.48 -8.37 -4.71
N THR A 111 -7.46 -8.88 -3.95
CA THR A 111 -8.86 -8.86 -4.38
C THR A 111 -9.37 -7.45 -4.68
N PRO A 112 -9.31 -6.46 -3.77
CA PRO A 112 -9.74 -5.10 -4.10
C PRO A 112 -8.83 -4.42 -5.14
N LEU A 113 -7.53 -4.73 -5.17
CA LEU A 113 -6.60 -4.16 -6.16
C LEU A 113 -6.93 -4.63 -7.57
N ILE A 114 -7.25 -5.90 -7.77
CA ILE A 114 -7.65 -6.43 -9.08
C ILE A 114 -8.97 -5.81 -9.53
N ILE A 115 -9.97 -5.74 -8.63
CA ILE A 115 -11.26 -5.11 -8.94
C ILE A 115 -11.06 -3.64 -9.31
N GLY A 116 -10.28 -2.91 -8.51
CA GLY A 116 -9.95 -1.51 -8.77
C GLY A 116 -9.17 -1.31 -10.07
N GLY A 117 -8.21 -2.22 -10.35
CA GLY A 117 -7.47 -2.21 -11.61
C GLY A 117 -8.37 -2.39 -12.83
N ILE A 118 -9.29 -3.37 -12.79
CA ILE A 118 -10.28 -3.57 -13.85
C ILE A 118 -11.17 -2.32 -14.00
N PHE A 119 -11.62 -1.75 -12.88
CA PHE A 119 -12.42 -0.53 -12.90
C PHE A 119 -11.68 0.65 -13.56
N ILE A 120 -10.38 0.83 -13.23
CA ILE A 120 -9.53 1.85 -13.85
C ILE A 120 -9.37 1.62 -15.36
N LEU A 121 -9.19 0.38 -15.81
CA LEU A 121 -9.13 0.08 -17.23
C LEU A 121 -10.44 0.44 -17.97
N LEU A 122 -11.58 0.26 -17.33
CA LEU A 122 -12.87 0.70 -17.88
C LEU A 122 -12.95 2.24 -17.93
N LEU A 123 -12.47 2.96 -16.92
CA LEU A 123 -12.40 4.42 -16.93
C LEU A 123 -11.52 4.94 -18.07
N ILE A 124 -10.35 4.32 -18.29
CA ILE A 124 -9.44 4.66 -19.40
C ILE A 124 -10.15 4.43 -20.74
N ARG A 125 -10.85 3.30 -20.91
CA ARG A 125 -11.62 3.01 -22.11
C ARG A 125 -12.72 4.05 -22.36
N LEU A 126 -13.37 4.53 -21.30
CA LEU A 126 -14.41 5.58 -21.37
C LEU A 126 -13.82 6.99 -21.45
N LYS A 127 -12.48 7.14 -21.39
CA LYS A 127 -11.75 8.43 -21.35
C LYS A 127 -12.12 9.32 -20.16
N ILE A 128 -12.45 8.71 -19.02
CA ILE A 128 -12.78 9.40 -17.77
C ILE A 128 -11.54 9.42 -16.88
N PHE A 129 -10.55 10.24 -17.23
CA PHE A 129 -9.23 10.26 -16.56
C PHE A 129 -9.24 10.96 -15.21
N VAL A 130 -10.14 11.92 -15.02
CA VAL A 130 -10.16 12.82 -13.85
C VAL A 130 -10.38 12.08 -12.53
N ILE A 131 -11.05 10.94 -12.55
CA ILE A 131 -11.33 10.13 -11.36
C ILE A 131 -10.41 8.93 -11.19
N ILE A 132 -9.39 8.76 -12.04
CA ILE A 132 -8.44 7.63 -11.91
C ILE A 132 -7.64 7.73 -10.59
N ALA A 133 -7.06 8.91 -10.30
CA ALA A 133 -6.30 9.11 -9.07
C ALA A 133 -7.16 8.88 -7.80
N PRO A 134 -8.37 9.45 -7.66
CA PRO A 134 -9.28 9.10 -6.57
C PRO A 134 -9.57 7.60 -6.47
N THR A 135 -9.84 6.96 -7.59
CA THR A 135 -10.14 5.52 -7.66
C THR A 135 -8.98 4.68 -7.16
N THR A 136 -7.73 5.00 -7.57
CA THR A 136 -6.55 4.27 -7.08
C THR A 136 -6.41 4.36 -5.57
N LEU A 137 -6.60 5.54 -4.98
CA LEU A 137 -6.53 5.76 -3.53
C LEU A 137 -7.61 4.95 -2.78
N ILE A 138 -8.86 4.99 -3.26
CA ILE A 138 -9.98 4.28 -2.62
C ILE A 138 -9.75 2.76 -2.65
N PHE A 139 -9.48 2.18 -3.82
CA PHE A 139 -9.31 0.73 -3.93
C PHE A 139 -8.05 0.23 -3.22
N TYR A 140 -6.97 1.02 -3.24
CA TYR A 140 -5.77 0.71 -2.46
C TYR A 140 -6.04 0.77 -0.95
N GLY A 141 -6.70 1.81 -0.48
CA GLY A 141 -7.08 1.93 0.93
C GLY A 141 -7.99 0.78 1.39
N LEU A 142 -8.98 0.38 0.57
CA LEU A 142 -9.80 -0.80 0.81
C LEU A 142 -8.94 -2.08 0.87
N ALA A 143 -7.99 -2.24 -0.04
CA ALA A 143 -7.09 -3.39 -0.05
C ALA A 143 -6.27 -3.47 1.26
N LEU A 144 -5.75 -2.35 1.74
CA LEU A 144 -5.04 -2.28 3.03
C LEU A 144 -5.96 -2.61 4.21
N LEU A 145 -7.20 -2.12 4.22
CA LEU A 145 -8.19 -2.42 5.26
C LEU A 145 -8.50 -3.91 5.31
N PHE A 146 -8.74 -4.55 4.17
CA PHE A 146 -8.99 -5.99 4.09
C PHE A 146 -7.77 -6.81 4.55
N ALA A 147 -6.58 -6.43 4.08
CA ALA A 147 -5.33 -7.10 4.42
C ALA A 147 -4.92 -6.90 5.89
N SER A 148 -5.36 -5.82 6.55
CA SER A 148 -5.00 -5.48 7.92
C SER A 148 -5.37 -6.56 8.95
N LYS A 149 -6.36 -7.39 8.65
CA LYS A 149 -6.78 -8.52 9.49
C LYS A 149 -5.71 -9.60 9.60
N TYR A 150 -4.85 -9.70 8.60
CA TYR A 150 -3.85 -10.76 8.44
C TYR A 150 -2.41 -10.29 8.68
N THR A 151 -2.21 -9.10 9.22
CA THR A 151 -0.89 -8.59 9.58
C THR A 151 -0.89 -7.95 10.96
N LEU A 152 0.31 -7.73 11.50
CA LEU A 152 0.50 -6.95 12.71
C LEU A 152 0.91 -5.53 12.31
N GLY A 153 0.33 -4.55 12.98
CA GLY A 153 0.71 -3.17 12.79
C GLY A 153 -0.44 -2.25 12.40
N SER A 154 -0.07 -1.01 12.18
CA SER A 154 -1.00 0.12 12.03
C SER A 154 -1.51 0.31 10.60
N ILE A 155 -1.33 -0.71 9.71
CA ILE A 155 -1.69 -0.64 8.28
C ILE A 155 -3.16 -0.26 8.03
N LYS A 156 -4.05 -0.60 8.97
CA LYS A 156 -5.45 -0.20 8.91
C LYS A 156 -5.65 1.31 8.90
N TYR A 157 -4.81 2.04 9.62
CA TYR A 157 -4.90 3.51 9.69
C TYR A 157 -4.47 4.14 8.36
N LEU A 158 -3.42 3.59 7.73
CA LEU A 158 -3.06 3.97 6.37
C LEU A 158 -4.22 3.69 5.40
N GLY A 159 -4.85 2.52 5.50
CA GLY A 159 -6.00 2.17 4.67
C GLY A 159 -7.17 3.14 4.82
N PHE A 160 -7.53 3.52 6.05
CA PHE A 160 -8.56 4.53 6.28
C PHE A 160 -8.18 5.91 5.73
N ALA A 161 -6.93 6.33 5.95
CA ALA A 161 -6.43 7.60 5.45
C ALA A 161 -6.47 7.67 3.91
N GLU A 162 -6.09 6.59 3.23
CA GLU A 162 -6.13 6.48 1.76
C GLU A 162 -7.57 6.54 1.22
N VAL A 163 -8.52 5.81 1.84
CA VAL A 163 -9.93 5.87 1.43
C VAL A 163 -10.48 7.29 1.61
N LEU A 164 -10.24 7.90 2.78
CA LEU A 164 -10.70 9.27 3.04
C LEU A 164 -10.11 10.26 2.05
N LEU A 165 -8.80 10.14 1.79
CA LEU A 165 -8.09 11.00 0.83
C LEU A 165 -8.63 10.82 -0.58
N GLY A 166 -8.95 9.58 -0.98
CA GLY A 166 -9.57 9.28 -2.27
C GLY A 166 -10.96 9.90 -2.41
N LEU A 167 -11.78 9.87 -1.34
CA LEU A 167 -13.09 10.54 -1.32
C LEU A 167 -12.95 12.07 -1.39
N LEU A 168 -11.98 12.65 -0.69
CA LEU A 168 -11.66 14.08 -0.79
C LEU A 168 -11.17 14.44 -2.21
N ALA A 169 -10.34 13.61 -2.82
CA ALA A 169 -9.87 13.80 -4.19
C ALA A 169 -11.02 13.74 -5.21
N MET A 170 -12.07 12.95 -4.93
CA MET A 170 -13.29 12.90 -5.73
C MET A 170 -14.11 14.19 -5.56
N TYR A 171 -14.16 14.76 -4.37
CA TYR A 171 -14.84 16.01 -4.10
C TYR A 171 -14.11 17.22 -4.74
N PHE A 172 -12.77 17.24 -4.65
CA PHE A 172 -11.93 18.29 -5.23
C PHE A 172 -11.40 17.89 -6.63
N ILE A 173 -12.29 17.74 -7.59
CA ILE A 173 -11.96 17.35 -8.96
C ILE A 173 -10.91 18.30 -9.55
N GLY A 174 -9.93 17.75 -10.27
CA GLY A 174 -8.82 18.49 -10.88
C GLY A 174 -7.53 18.50 -10.05
N HIS A 175 -7.59 18.15 -8.77
CA HIS A 175 -6.42 18.06 -7.88
C HIS A 175 -5.96 16.61 -7.65
N GLY A 176 -6.39 15.67 -8.48
CA GLY A 176 -6.15 14.23 -8.29
C GLY A 176 -4.68 13.87 -8.09
N LEU A 177 -3.75 14.49 -8.85
CA LEU A 177 -2.31 14.23 -8.71
C LEU A 177 -1.76 14.69 -7.35
N LEU A 178 -2.24 15.83 -6.83
CA LEU A 178 -1.86 16.33 -5.50
C LEU A 178 -2.27 15.34 -4.40
N PHE A 179 -3.54 14.91 -4.42
CA PHE A 179 -4.05 13.92 -3.47
C PHE A 179 -3.30 12.58 -3.60
N TRP A 180 -2.96 12.18 -4.83
CA TRP A 180 -2.20 10.97 -5.11
C TRP A 180 -0.78 11.03 -4.49
N VAL A 181 -0.09 12.18 -4.58
CA VAL A 181 1.21 12.40 -3.93
C VAL A 181 1.09 12.36 -2.41
N ILE A 182 0.05 12.93 -1.84
CA ILE A 182 -0.17 12.90 -0.40
C ILE A 182 -0.35 11.44 0.08
N GLY A 183 -1.22 10.66 -0.58
CA GLY A 183 -1.50 9.27 -0.22
C GLY A 183 -0.30 8.37 -0.48
N PHE A 184 0.01 8.12 -1.73
CA PHE A 184 1.08 7.18 -2.10
C PHE A 184 2.49 7.70 -1.79
N GLY A 185 2.68 9.01 -1.66
CA GLY A 185 3.96 9.60 -1.29
C GLY A 185 4.10 9.77 0.23
N PHE A 186 3.52 10.85 0.75
CA PHE A 186 3.75 11.26 2.14
C PHE A 186 3.21 10.26 3.16
N PHE A 187 2.01 9.74 2.99
CA PHE A 187 1.43 8.79 3.95
C PHE A 187 2.21 7.48 4.00
N HIS A 188 2.78 7.03 2.87
CA HIS A 188 3.63 5.84 2.85
C HIS A 188 4.97 6.06 3.56
N ILE A 189 5.59 7.24 3.41
CA ILE A 189 6.81 7.59 4.14
C ILE A 189 6.52 7.64 5.65
N ILE A 190 5.45 8.32 6.05
CA ILE A 190 5.05 8.42 7.47
C ILE A 190 4.78 7.02 8.03
N TYR A 191 3.96 6.23 7.34
CA TYR A 191 3.62 4.88 7.77
C TYR A 191 4.85 3.97 7.85
N GLY A 192 5.72 4.00 6.85
CA GLY A 192 6.95 3.22 6.84
C GLY A 192 7.86 3.57 8.02
N THR A 193 7.98 4.86 8.33
CA THR A 193 8.76 5.36 9.47
C THR A 193 8.15 4.91 10.80
N LEU A 194 6.84 5.09 10.99
CA LEU A 194 6.13 4.62 12.19
C LEU A 194 6.28 3.12 12.39
N MET A 195 6.18 2.34 11.32
CA MET A 195 6.35 0.90 11.37
C MET A 195 7.75 0.48 11.83
N ILE A 196 8.80 1.20 11.42
CA ILE A 196 10.18 0.95 11.89
C ILE A 196 10.27 1.20 13.40
N PHE A 197 9.69 2.30 13.90
CA PHE A 197 9.67 2.60 15.33
C PHE A 197 8.90 1.57 16.15
N GLU A 198 7.71 1.16 15.69
CA GLU A 198 6.91 0.12 16.36
C GLU A 198 7.68 -1.20 16.48
N MET A 199 8.41 -1.60 15.44
CA MET A 199 9.20 -2.82 15.45
C MET A 199 10.35 -2.74 16.46
N LYS A 200 11.09 -1.63 16.47
CA LYS A 200 12.21 -1.41 17.39
C LYS A 200 11.79 -1.44 18.86
N ASN A 201 10.60 -0.89 19.14
CA ASN A 201 10.05 -0.92 20.51
C ASN A 201 9.62 -2.33 20.93
N ARG A 202 9.13 -3.16 20.01
CA ARG A 202 8.75 -4.57 20.30
C ARG A 202 9.98 -5.45 20.57
N GLU A 203 11.10 -5.21 19.90
CA GLU A 203 12.35 -5.93 20.16
C GLU A 203 12.86 -5.63 21.58
N LYS A 204 12.84 -4.37 22.01
CA LYS A 204 13.27 -3.96 23.37
C LYS A 204 12.41 -4.48 24.53
N VAL A 205 11.16 -4.82 24.28
CA VAL A 205 10.24 -5.37 25.32
C VAL A 205 10.41 -6.88 25.46
N ASN A 206 11.01 -7.56 24.48
CA ASN A 206 11.23 -9.00 24.47
C ASN A 206 12.68 -9.39 24.89
N GLU A 207 13.57 -8.39 25.12
CA GLU A 207 14.88 -8.52 25.78
C GLU A 207 14.74 -8.32 27.29
#